data_88dc0de80196d9dee06b2d032b3edf81
#
_entry.id   88dc0de80196d9dee06b2d032b3edf81
#
_cell.length_a   1.000
_cell.length_b   1.000
_cell.length_c   1.000
_cell.angle_alpha   90.00
_cell.angle_beta   90.00
_cell.angle_gamma   90.00
#
_symmetry.space_group_name_H-M   'P 1'
#
loop_
_entity.id
_entity.type
_entity.pdbx_description
1 polymer ?
#
loop_
_entity_poly.entity_id
_entity_poly.type
_entity_poly.pdbx_seq_one_letter_code
_entity_poly.pdbx_strand_id
1 'polypeptide(L)'
;LCPSLAKTQRPISDPAMAALTPPASTDTSKGPMKRILGIFVLLVVVYLATWVMSDLVTGRQSFLSAFNQENLLRRTALFGIIGIGVAFVIITSGIDLSIGSVVCLVGVTFPWMVIESGLPPWLALTIVMGVSLTIGLSHGLLVTKMKLQPFVVTLCGLLLYRGIARGITNDQTAGFQGELKGLRWLANGEIPITGNFGLPFPLVILVIVASLAAFFLNRTIFGRYLFALGNNEEAARFSGIKTDKMTILAYVICSFLAGLGGLLFVLDTNSAQPVDFGNFYELFAIAAAVLGGCSLRGGSGTIVGVIIGTALIQL
;
A
#
# COMPACT_ATOMS: atom_id res chain seq x y z
N LEU A 1 -27.82 78.45 -18.29
CA LEU A 1 -28.88 77.61 -17.79
C LEU A 1 -28.75 76.16 -18.32
N CYS A 2 -28.07 75.31 -17.60
CA CYS A 2 -27.96 73.86 -17.87
C CYS A 2 -28.57 73.12 -16.67
N PRO A 3 -29.55 72.21 -16.84
CA PRO A 3 -30.04 71.38 -15.75
C PRO A 3 -29.19 70.08 -15.66
N SER A 4 -28.81 69.74 -14.47
CA SER A 4 -28.09 68.56 -14.04
C SER A 4 -28.87 67.28 -14.32
N LEU A 5 -28.23 66.35 -15.02
CA LEU A 5 -28.68 64.95 -15.16
C LEU A 5 -28.01 64.10 -14.06
N ALA A 6 -28.73 63.88 -12.97
CA ALA A 6 -28.42 62.86 -11.99
C ALA A 6 -28.73 61.49 -12.58
N LYS A 7 -27.68 60.74 -12.97
CA LYS A 7 -27.81 59.32 -13.34
C LYS A 7 -27.93 58.47 -12.08
N THR A 8 -29.10 57.98 -11.78
CA THR A 8 -29.37 56.87 -10.87
C THR A 8 -28.74 55.59 -11.45
N GLN A 9 -27.61 55.19 -10.94
CA GLN A 9 -27.06 53.88 -11.18
C GLN A 9 -27.92 52.85 -10.42
N ARG A 10 -28.67 52.04 -11.14
CA ARG A 10 -29.25 50.81 -10.62
C ARG A 10 -28.12 49.78 -10.44
N PRO A 11 -28.03 49.01 -9.35
CA PRO A 11 -27.10 47.93 -9.25
C PRO A 11 -27.52 46.85 -10.26
N ILE A 12 -26.64 46.58 -11.22
CA ILE A 12 -26.77 45.44 -12.12
C ILE A 12 -26.52 44.18 -11.29
N SER A 13 -27.58 43.51 -10.91
CA SER A 13 -27.52 42.14 -10.38
C SER A 13 -27.27 41.21 -11.57
N ASP A 14 -26.03 41.03 -11.93
CA ASP A 14 -25.60 40.13 -12.98
C ASP A 14 -25.70 38.67 -12.47
N PRO A 15 -26.66 37.86 -12.98
CA PRO A 15 -26.79 36.46 -12.53
C PRO A 15 -25.55 35.60 -12.86
N ALA A 16 -24.69 36.10 -13.76
CA ALA A 16 -23.41 35.44 -14.07
C ALA A 16 -22.36 35.54 -12.93
N MET A 17 -22.48 36.57 -12.05
CA MET A 17 -21.57 36.69 -10.91
C MET A 17 -21.93 35.80 -9.73
N ALA A 18 -23.17 35.30 -9.65
CA ALA A 18 -23.60 34.34 -8.64
C ALA A 18 -23.07 32.91 -8.90
N ALA A 19 -22.62 32.62 -10.12
CA ALA A 19 -22.05 31.32 -10.49
C ALA A 19 -20.54 31.17 -10.15
N LEU A 20 -19.89 32.25 -9.68
CA LEU A 20 -18.46 32.26 -9.32
C LEU A 20 -18.20 32.11 -7.81
N THR A 21 -19.23 31.86 -6.99
CA THR A 21 -18.99 31.41 -5.63
C THR A 21 -18.45 29.97 -5.70
N PRO A 22 -17.21 29.74 -5.24
CA PRO A 22 -16.73 28.37 -5.16
C PRO A 22 -17.70 27.57 -4.30
N PRO A 23 -17.99 26.30 -4.66
CA PRO A 23 -18.87 25.47 -3.83
C PRO A 23 -18.39 25.53 -2.40
N ALA A 24 -19.31 25.75 -1.47
CA ALA A 24 -19.02 25.86 -0.05
C ALA A 24 -18.06 24.72 0.32
N SER A 25 -16.89 25.09 0.81
CA SER A 25 -15.87 24.15 1.25
C SER A 25 -16.55 23.20 2.24
N THR A 26 -16.80 21.97 1.80
CA THR A 26 -17.16 20.89 2.71
C THR A 26 -16.07 20.89 3.78
N ASP A 27 -16.48 21.08 5.01
CA ASP A 27 -15.66 21.23 6.21
C ASP A 27 -14.59 20.11 6.31
N THR A 28 -13.46 20.30 5.65
CA THR A 28 -12.30 19.40 5.70
C THR A 28 -11.48 19.63 6.97
N SER A 29 -12.00 20.43 7.92
CA SER A 29 -11.33 20.82 9.17
C SER A 29 -11.33 19.75 10.26
N LYS A 30 -11.93 18.58 10.03
CA LYS A 30 -11.70 17.43 10.92
C LYS A 30 -10.29 16.93 10.64
N GLY A 31 -9.32 17.46 11.38
CA GLY A 31 -7.90 17.21 11.20
C GLY A 31 -7.58 15.71 11.11
N PRO A 32 -6.46 15.32 10.50
CA PRO A 32 -6.08 13.93 10.24
C PRO A 32 -6.18 13.05 11.50
N MET A 33 -5.99 13.62 12.68
CA MET A 33 -6.12 12.96 13.98
C MET A 33 -7.55 12.43 14.24
N LYS A 34 -8.61 13.20 13.89
CA LYS A 34 -10.00 12.76 14.09
C LYS A 34 -10.37 11.61 13.16
N ARG A 35 -9.80 11.57 11.94
CA ARG A 35 -10.01 10.45 10.99
C ARG A 35 -9.33 9.20 11.51
N ILE A 36 -8.07 9.28 11.94
CA ILE A 36 -7.33 8.14 12.53
C ILE A 36 -8.06 7.61 13.77
N LEU A 37 -8.55 8.49 14.65
CA LEU A 37 -9.31 8.10 15.82
C LEU A 37 -10.61 7.36 15.44
N GLY A 38 -11.33 7.85 14.42
CA GLY A 38 -12.55 7.21 13.93
C GLY A 38 -12.30 5.80 13.39
N ILE A 39 -11.21 5.60 12.60
CA ILE A 39 -10.82 4.30 12.07
C ILE A 39 -10.37 3.36 13.20
N PHE A 40 -9.65 3.89 14.19
CA PHE A 40 -9.24 3.12 15.38
C PHE A 40 -10.42 2.66 16.21
N VAL A 41 -11.42 3.53 16.43
CA VAL A 41 -12.67 3.16 17.11
C VAL A 41 -13.39 2.07 16.32
N LEU A 42 -13.47 2.19 14.99
CA LEU A 42 -14.06 1.16 14.14
C LEU A 42 -13.31 -0.17 14.27
N LEU A 43 -11.97 -0.16 14.28
CA LEU A 43 -11.15 -1.35 14.50
C LEU A 43 -11.50 -2.03 15.83
N VAL A 44 -11.59 -1.26 16.92
CA VAL A 44 -11.94 -1.79 18.24
C VAL A 44 -13.34 -2.39 18.25
N VAL A 45 -14.33 -1.71 17.64
CA VAL A 45 -15.71 -2.20 17.54
C VAL A 45 -15.77 -3.51 16.77
N VAL A 46 -15.12 -3.59 15.60
CA VAL A 46 -15.07 -4.80 14.77
C VAL A 46 -14.36 -5.94 15.51
N TYR A 47 -13.22 -5.65 16.17
CA TYR A 47 -12.49 -6.62 16.98
C TYR A 47 -13.38 -7.22 18.09
N LEU A 48 -14.06 -6.38 18.84
CA LEU A 48 -14.97 -6.81 19.91
C LEU A 48 -16.16 -7.59 19.36
N ALA A 49 -16.73 -7.14 18.24
CA ALA A 49 -17.83 -7.83 17.57
C ALA A 49 -17.41 -9.23 17.10
N THR A 50 -16.23 -9.34 16.48
CA THR A 50 -15.67 -10.61 16.01
C THR A 50 -15.40 -11.57 17.18
N TRP A 51 -14.87 -11.05 18.29
CA TRP A 51 -14.66 -11.83 19.50
C TRP A 51 -15.98 -12.39 20.04
N VAL A 52 -16.99 -11.53 20.27
CA VAL A 52 -18.31 -11.95 20.79
C VAL A 52 -18.98 -12.94 19.85
N MET A 53 -18.96 -12.67 18.54
CA MET A 53 -19.56 -13.56 17.54
C MET A 53 -18.85 -14.93 17.50
N SER A 54 -17.51 -14.95 17.59
CA SER A 54 -16.73 -16.18 17.63
C SER A 54 -17.11 -17.03 18.86
N ASP A 55 -17.23 -16.43 20.04
CA ASP A 55 -17.61 -17.15 21.26
C ASP A 55 -19.07 -17.68 21.21
N LEU A 56 -19.99 -16.89 20.64
CA LEU A 56 -21.39 -17.28 20.48
C LEU A 56 -21.57 -18.44 19.48
N VAL A 57 -20.81 -18.44 18.37
CA VAL A 57 -20.96 -19.43 17.31
C VAL A 57 -20.19 -20.73 17.60
N THR A 58 -18.96 -20.61 18.12
CA THR A 58 -18.08 -21.77 18.33
C THR A 58 -18.15 -22.37 19.73
N GLY A 59 -18.68 -21.63 20.70
CA GLY A 59 -18.70 -22.02 22.12
C GLY A 59 -17.31 -22.18 22.74
N ARG A 60 -16.26 -21.70 22.08
CA ARG A 60 -14.87 -21.78 22.51
C ARG A 60 -14.21 -20.42 22.38
N GLN A 61 -13.35 -20.05 23.33
CA GLN A 61 -12.55 -18.82 23.27
C GLN A 61 -11.41 -18.95 22.23
N SER A 62 -11.74 -19.35 21.00
CA SER A 62 -10.75 -19.59 19.95
C SER A 62 -10.18 -18.29 19.38
N PHE A 63 -11.00 -17.23 19.36
CA PHE A 63 -10.56 -15.93 18.82
C PHE A 63 -9.41 -15.31 19.63
N LEU A 64 -9.47 -15.35 20.97
CA LEU A 64 -8.43 -14.81 21.85
C LEU A 64 -7.26 -15.80 22.10
N SER A 65 -7.22 -16.95 21.44
CA SER A 65 -6.08 -17.86 21.58
C SER A 65 -4.79 -17.19 21.11
N ALA A 66 -3.65 -17.49 21.77
CA ALA A 66 -2.35 -16.96 21.40
C ALA A 66 -2.05 -17.19 19.92
N PHE A 67 -2.28 -18.40 19.43
CA PHE A 67 -2.09 -18.79 18.04
C PHE A 67 -2.90 -17.91 17.05
N ASN A 68 -4.16 -17.62 17.35
CA ASN A 68 -4.99 -16.78 16.46
C ASN A 68 -4.52 -15.32 16.47
N GLN A 69 -4.14 -14.78 17.65
CA GLN A 69 -3.63 -13.42 17.76
C GLN A 69 -2.27 -13.27 17.07
N GLU A 70 -1.39 -14.24 17.18
CA GLU A 70 -0.10 -14.28 16.47
C GLU A 70 -0.30 -14.29 14.96
N ASN A 71 -1.22 -15.13 14.45
CA ASN A 71 -1.55 -15.17 13.03
C ASN A 71 -2.17 -13.86 12.53
N LEU A 72 -3.05 -13.24 13.31
CA LEU A 72 -3.64 -11.94 12.98
C LEU A 72 -2.55 -10.85 12.88
N LEU A 73 -1.64 -10.80 13.83
CA LEU A 73 -0.52 -9.86 13.82
C LEU A 73 0.44 -10.12 12.65
N ARG A 74 0.73 -11.38 12.37
CA ARG A 74 1.58 -11.80 11.24
C ARG A 74 0.97 -11.36 9.91
N ARG A 75 -0.30 -11.68 9.66
CA ARG A 75 -1.01 -11.27 8.45
C ARG A 75 -1.09 -9.75 8.33
N THR A 76 -1.42 -9.07 9.43
CA THR A 76 -1.42 -7.59 9.47
C THR A 76 -0.05 -7.03 9.10
N ALA A 77 1.04 -7.66 9.54
CA ALA A 77 2.38 -7.23 9.21
C ALA A 77 2.69 -7.40 7.71
N LEU A 78 2.41 -8.57 7.15
CA LEU A 78 2.68 -8.89 5.75
C LEU A 78 1.89 -7.98 4.80
N PHE A 79 0.58 -7.86 5.00
CA PHE A 79 -0.27 -6.97 4.20
C PHE A 79 0.01 -5.49 4.47
N GLY A 80 0.41 -5.12 5.69
CA GLY A 80 0.77 -3.77 6.06
C GLY A 80 1.99 -3.25 5.29
N ILE A 81 3.00 -4.07 5.06
CA ILE A 81 4.18 -3.72 4.25
C ILE A 81 3.76 -3.38 2.82
N ILE A 82 2.91 -4.20 2.21
CA ILE A 82 2.38 -3.94 0.86
C ILE A 82 1.49 -2.69 0.86
N GLY A 83 0.61 -2.56 1.87
CA GLY A 83 -0.29 -1.40 2.03
C GLY A 83 0.47 -0.07 2.15
N ILE A 84 1.62 -0.06 2.83
CA ILE A 84 2.51 1.11 2.89
C ILE A 84 3.02 1.45 1.48
N GLY A 85 3.44 0.46 0.69
CA GLY A 85 3.86 0.67 -0.69
C GLY A 85 2.78 1.33 -1.53
N VAL A 86 1.56 0.78 -1.49
CA VAL A 86 0.38 1.33 -2.18
C VAL A 86 0.08 2.76 -1.77
N ALA A 87 0.20 3.08 -0.48
CA ALA A 87 -0.08 4.42 0.02
C ALA A 87 0.79 5.50 -0.65
N PHE A 88 2.06 5.21 -0.97
CA PHE A 88 2.91 6.14 -1.71
C PHE A 88 2.35 6.46 -3.09
N VAL A 89 1.87 5.46 -3.82
CA VAL A 89 1.27 5.65 -5.15
C VAL A 89 -0.07 6.37 -5.05
N ILE A 90 -0.93 6.00 -4.10
CA ILE A 90 -2.23 6.67 -3.88
C ILE A 90 -2.03 8.15 -3.51
N ILE A 91 -1.06 8.47 -2.66
CA ILE A 91 -0.75 9.86 -2.28
C ILE A 91 -0.40 10.71 -3.52
N THR A 92 0.19 10.13 -4.56
CA THR A 92 0.49 10.83 -5.83
C THR A 92 -0.65 10.79 -6.85
N SER A 93 -1.88 10.43 -6.45
CA SER A 93 -3.04 10.24 -7.33
C SER A 93 -2.89 9.11 -8.34
N GLY A 94 -1.94 8.19 -8.11
CA GLY A 94 -1.74 6.99 -8.90
C GLY A 94 -2.50 5.79 -8.34
N ILE A 95 -2.60 4.74 -9.16
CA ILE A 95 -3.11 3.42 -8.76
C ILE A 95 -2.10 2.39 -9.27
N ASP A 96 -1.77 1.39 -8.46
CA ASP A 96 -0.94 0.27 -8.87
C ASP A 96 -1.67 -1.05 -8.62
N LEU A 97 -2.12 -1.67 -9.71
CA LEU A 97 -2.80 -2.97 -9.69
C LEU A 97 -1.83 -4.14 -9.87
N SER A 98 -0.55 -3.87 -10.18
CA SER A 98 0.41 -4.92 -10.43
C SER A 98 0.99 -5.57 -9.17
N ILE A 99 0.73 -4.99 -8.01
CA ILE A 99 1.34 -5.34 -6.72
C ILE A 99 1.20 -6.83 -6.43
N GLY A 100 -0.02 -7.38 -6.55
CA GLY A 100 -0.26 -8.80 -6.31
C GLY A 100 0.51 -9.71 -7.26
N SER A 101 0.70 -9.30 -8.51
CA SER A 101 1.50 -10.05 -9.48
C SER A 101 3.02 -9.88 -9.25
N VAL A 102 3.48 -8.75 -8.72
CA VAL A 102 4.87 -8.57 -8.26
C VAL A 102 5.15 -9.46 -7.04
N VAL A 103 4.22 -9.51 -6.07
CA VAL A 103 4.27 -10.45 -4.94
C VAL A 103 4.35 -11.89 -5.44
N CYS A 104 3.53 -12.26 -6.43
CA CYS A 104 3.55 -13.58 -7.04
C CYS A 104 4.89 -13.86 -7.73
N LEU A 105 5.35 -12.95 -8.58
CA LEU A 105 6.58 -13.11 -9.33
C LEU A 105 7.78 -13.35 -8.39
N VAL A 106 7.93 -12.52 -7.37
CA VAL A 106 9.00 -12.67 -6.38
C VAL A 106 8.82 -13.95 -5.57
N GLY A 107 7.60 -14.20 -5.08
CA GLY A 107 7.29 -15.36 -4.25
C GLY A 107 7.50 -16.70 -4.92
N VAL A 108 7.32 -16.76 -6.24
CA VAL A 108 7.54 -17.97 -7.04
C VAL A 108 8.98 -18.08 -7.52
N THR A 109 9.54 -16.95 -8.01
CA THR A 109 10.88 -16.97 -8.64
C THR A 109 11.99 -17.19 -7.59
N PHE A 110 11.84 -16.67 -6.38
CA PHE A 110 12.84 -16.80 -5.32
C PHE A 110 13.11 -18.27 -4.95
N PRO A 111 12.11 -19.08 -4.51
CA PRO A 111 12.36 -20.50 -4.23
C PRO A 111 12.77 -21.28 -5.47
N TRP A 112 12.23 -20.96 -6.64
CA TRP A 112 12.63 -21.61 -7.90
C TRP A 112 14.12 -21.40 -8.20
N MET A 113 14.63 -20.16 -8.03
CA MET A 113 16.05 -19.87 -8.21
C MET A 113 16.95 -20.62 -7.24
N VAL A 114 16.53 -20.73 -5.98
CA VAL A 114 17.37 -21.38 -4.95
C VAL A 114 17.33 -22.90 -5.09
N ILE A 115 16.17 -23.49 -5.27
CA ILE A 115 16.00 -24.95 -5.24
C ILE A 115 16.23 -25.58 -6.61
N GLU A 116 15.59 -25.08 -7.66
CA GLU A 116 15.68 -25.69 -8.99
C GLU A 116 16.95 -25.25 -9.75
N SER A 117 17.33 -23.98 -9.64
CA SER A 117 18.50 -23.44 -10.32
C SER A 117 19.79 -23.52 -9.48
N GLY A 118 19.71 -23.90 -8.21
CA GLY A 118 20.86 -24.04 -7.31
C GLY A 118 21.59 -22.71 -6.99
N LEU A 119 20.94 -21.57 -7.19
CA LEU A 119 21.55 -20.27 -6.90
C LEU A 119 21.68 -20.04 -5.40
N PRO A 120 22.78 -19.42 -4.94
CA PRO A 120 22.90 -19.07 -3.55
C PRO A 120 21.81 -18.08 -3.11
N PRO A 121 21.20 -18.23 -1.94
CA PRO A 121 20.04 -17.45 -1.49
C PRO A 121 20.24 -15.94 -1.53
N TRP A 122 21.44 -15.46 -1.20
CA TRP A 122 21.76 -14.03 -1.23
C TRP A 122 21.74 -13.46 -2.66
N LEU A 123 22.17 -14.26 -3.66
CA LEU A 123 22.16 -13.85 -5.07
C LEU A 123 20.71 -13.85 -5.61
N ALA A 124 19.95 -14.91 -5.33
CA ALA A 124 18.54 -14.99 -5.69
C ALA A 124 17.74 -13.81 -5.07
N LEU A 125 17.99 -13.48 -3.80
CA LEU A 125 17.38 -12.32 -3.13
C LEU A 125 17.70 -11.00 -3.86
N THR A 126 18.98 -10.80 -4.21
CA THR A 126 19.42 -9.59 -4.91
C THR A 126 18.73 -9.46 -6.27
N ILE A 127 18.60 -10.58 -7.01
CA ILE A 127 17.95 -10.61 -8.31
C ILE A 127 16.47 -10.26 -8.19
N VAL A 128 15.72 -10.93 -7.32
CA VAL A 128 14.26 -10.68 -7.21
C VAL A 128 13.93 -9.27 -6.70
N MET A 129 14.76 -8.72 -5.80
CA MET A 129 14.61 -7.33 -5.36
C MET A 129 15.01 -6.34 -6.47
N GLY A 130 16.04 -6.65 -7.26
CA GLY A 130 16.41 -5.89 -8.45
C GLY A 130 15.32 -5.88 -9.51
N VAL A 131 14.67 -7.02 -9.74
CA VAL A 131 13.49 -7.13 -10.63
C VAL A 131 12.35 -6.25 -10.12
N SER A 132 12.04 -6.29 -8.83
CA SER A 132 10.98 -5.44 -8.24
C SER A 132 11.27 -3.96 -8.43
N LEU A 133 12.51 -3.51 -8.19
CA LEU A 133 12.93 -2.13 -8.43
C LEU A 133 12.80 -1.73 -9.91
N THR A 134 13.19 -2.61 -10.82
CA THR A 134 13.10 -2.41 -12.27
C THR A 134 11.64 -2.28 -12.72
N ILE A 135 10.74 -3.09 -12.17
CA ILE A 135 9.29 -3.01 -12.40
C ILE A 135 8.77 -1.63 -11.98
N GLY A 136 9.05 -1.18 -10.75
CA GLY A 136 8.64 0.13 -10.27
C GLY A 136 9.19 1.29 -11.11
N LEU A 137 10.44 1.18 -11.52
CA LEU A 137 11.06 2.16 -12.42
C LEU A 137 10.36 2.19 -13.79
N SER A 138 10.07 1.02 -14.38
CA SER A 138 9.39 0.92 -15.66
C SER A 138 7.98 1.51 -15.60
N HIS A 139 7.19 1.19 -14.57
CA HIS A 139 5.87 1.79 -14.36
C HIS A 139 5.96 3.32 -14.22
N GLY A 140 6.85 3.80 -13.37
CA GLY A 140 7.06 5.23 -13.20
C GLY A 140 7.46 5.94 -14.50
N LEU A 141 8.32 5.34 -15.33
CA LEU A 141 8.72 5.88 -16.62
C LEU A 141 7.56 5.86 -17.64
N LEU A 142 6.81 4.77 -17.75
CA LEU A 142 5.66 4.66 -18.64
C LEU A 142 4.60 5.72 -18.31
N VAL A 143 4.30 5.89 -17.03
CA VAL A 143 3.32 6.90 -16.58
C VAL A 143 3.81 8.32 -16.83
N THR A 144 5.07 8.63 -16.52
CA THR A 144 5.57 10.02 -16.56
C THR A 144 6.07 10.45 -17.94
N LYS A 145 6.83 9.59 -18.64
CA LYS A 145 7.44 9.94 -19.93
C LYS A 145 6.55 9.62 -21.11
N MET A 146 5.86 8.50 -21.09
CA MET A 146 4.92 8.13 -22.14
C MET A 146 3.51 8.66 -21.89
N LYS A 147 3.26 9.30 -20.73
CA LYS A 147 1.96 9.87 -20.34
C LYS A 147 0.81 8.87 -20.39
N LEU A 148 1.11 7.59 -20.16
CA LEU A 148 0.10 6.55 -20.09
C LEU A 148 -0.65 6.62 -18.76
N GLN A 149 -1.92 6.25 -18.78
CA GLN A 149 -2.72 6.21 -17.55
C GLN A 149 -2.18 5.16 -16.58
N PRO A 150 -1.99 5.50 -15.30
CA PRO A 150 -1.47 4.58 -14.28
C PRO A 150 -2.22 3.25 -14.22
N PHE A 151 -3.55 3.31 -14.26
CA PHE A 151 -4.42 2.12 -14.25
C PHE A 151 -4.10 1.14 -15.39
N VAL A 152 -3.96 1.65 -16.62
CA VAL A 152 -3.68 0.81 -17.80
C VAL A 152 -2.30 0.18 -17.71
N VAL A 153 -1.27 0.97 -17.35
CA VAL A 153 0.11 0.50 -17.19
C VAL A 153 0.18 -0.64 -16.18
N THR A 154 -0.40 -0.45 -15.00
CA THR A 154 -0.31 -1.41 -13.91
C THR A 154 -1.22 -2.63 -14.11
N LEU A 155 -2.36 -2.48 -14.81
CA LEU A 155 -3.20 -3.61 -15.22
C LEU A 155 -2.48 -4.50 -16.25
N CYS A 156 -1.82 -3.90 -17.24
CA CYS A 156 -0.96 -4.66 -18.17
C CYS A 156 0.19 -5.35 -17.39
N GLY A 157 0.80 -4.66 -16.43
CA GLY A 157 1.82 -5.23 -15.54
C GLY A 157 1.29 -6.43 -14.74
N LEU A 158 0.07 -6.35 -14.20
CA LEU A 158 -0.57 -7.46 -13.48
C LEU A 158 -0.60 -8.73 -14.33
N LEU A 159 -1.06 -8.62 -15.57
CA LEU A 159 -1.14 -9.77 -16.48
C LEU A 159 0.24 -10.26 -16.92
N LEU A 160 1.14 -9.32 -17.25
CA LEU A 160 2.48 -9.63 -17.72
C LEU A 160 3.29 -10.36 -16.64
N TYR A 161 3.37 -9.83 -15.42
CA TYR A 161 4.21 -10.43 -14.36
C TYR A 161 3.64 -11.75 -13.87
N ARG A 162 2.33 -11.91 -13.85
CA ARG A 162 1.68 -13.19 -13.59
C ARG A 162 2.01 -14.21 -14.70
N GLY A 163 1.94 -13.79 -15.96
CA GLY A 163 2.32 -14.64 -17.10
C GLY A 163 3.80 -15.07 -17.04
N ILE A 164 4.71 -14.16 -16.67
CA ILE A 164 6.14 -14.47 -16.49
C ILE A 164 6.33 -15.47 -15.35
N ALA A 165 5.68 -15.27 -14.19
CA ALA A 165 5.76 -16.19 -13.04
C ALA A 165 5.33 -17.62 -13.44
N ARG A 166 4.22 -17.75 -14.17
CA ARG A 166 3.70 -19.01 -14.68
C ARG A 166 4.66 -19.65 -15.70
N GLY A 167 5.22 -18.85 -16.60
CA GLY A 167 6.17 -19.31 -17.61
C GLY A 167 7.48 -19.84 -17.01
N ILE A 168 8.03 -19.18 -15.99
CA ILE A 168 9.27 -19.62 -15.31
C ILE A 168 9.11 -20.99 -14.66
N THR A 169 7.96 -21.25 -14.05
CA THR A 169 7.71 -22.47 -13.27
C THR A 169 6.89 -23.53 -14.03
N ASN A 170 6.52 -23.28 -15.28
CA ASN A 170 5.59 -24.13 -16.04
C ASN A 170 4.30 -24.44 -15.26
N ASP A 171 3.75 -23.41 -14.59
CA ASP A 171 2.59 -23.49 -13.69
C ASP A 171 2.77 -24.41 -12.46
N GLN A 172 3.99 -24.87 -12.18
CA GLN A 172 4.25 -25.71 -11.01
C GLN A 172 4.45 -24.87 -9.76
N THR A 173 4.09 -25.42 -8.62
CA THR A 173 4.32 -24.82 -7.31
C THR A 173 5.82 -24.78 -7.02
N ALA A 174 6.35 -23.60 -6.73
CA ALA A 174 7.73 -23.42 -6.28
C ALA A 174 7.76 -23.33 -4.74
N GLY A 175 8.64 -24.08 -4.09
CA GLY A 175 8.77 -24.10 -2.64
C GLY A 175 10.17 -24.48 -2.18
N PHE A 176 10.41 -24.34 -0.86
CA PHE A 176 11.76 -24.53 -0.31
C PHE A 176 12.10 -25.98 0.04
N GLN A 177 11.18 -26.92 -0.09
CA GLN A 177 11.42 -28.35 0.19
C GLN A 177 12.05 -28.64 1.56
N GLY A 178 11.79 -27.77 2.55
CA GLY A 178 12.39 -27.87 3.88
C GLY A 178 13.72 -27.17 4.08
N GLU A 179 14.27 -26.63 3.02
CA GLU A 179 15.50 -25.82 3.03
C GLU A 179 15.27 -24.40 3.62
N LEU A 180 16.34 -23.64 3.81
CA LEU A 180 16.35 -22.24 4.23
C LEU A 180 15.62 -21.95 5.56
N LYS A 181 15.61 -22.88 6.51
CA LYS A 181 14.94 -22.71 7.83
C LYS A 181 15.36 -21.42 8.53
N GLY A 182 16.64 -21.03 8.44
CA GLY A 182 17.15 -19.79 9.04
C GLY A 182 16.56 -18.53 8.38
N LEU A 183 16.39 -18.51 7.04
CA LEU A 183 15.80 -17.38 6.34
C LEU A 183 14.28 -17.33 6.58
N ARG A 184 13.62 -18.47 6.63
CA ARG A 184 12.18 -18.57 6.92
C ARG A 184 11.82 -18.05 8.32
N TRP A 185 12.79 -18.04 9.25
CA TRP A 185 12.60 -17.43 10.56
C TRP A 185 12.22 -15.95 10.48
N LEU A 186 12.62 -15.23 9.42
CA LEU A 186 12.20 -13.83 9.20
C LEU A 186 10.69 -13.67 9.01
N ALA A 187 10.00 -14.71 8.54
CA ALA A 187 8.56 -14.68 8.33
C ALA A 187 7.77 -15.49 9.36
N ASN A 188 8.35 -16.60 9.85
CA ASN A 188 7.69 -17.53 10.78
C ASN A 188 8.22 -17.42 12.21
N GLY A 189 9.35 -16.72 12.43
CA GLY A 189 9.94 -16.57 13.73
C GLY A 189 9.08 -15.78 14.69
N GLU A 190 9.19 -16.10 15.96
CA GLU A 190 8.48 -15.46 17.06
C GLU A 190 9.46 -15.07 18.16
N ILE A 191 9.26 -13.89 18.74
CA ILE A 191 10.01 -13.41 19.89
C ILE A 191 9.15 -13.72 21.11
N PRO A 192 9.57 -14.66 21.99
CA PRO A 192 8.77 -15.02 23.16
C PRO A 192 8.63 -13.83 24.11
N ILE A 193 7.39 -13.48 24.46
CA ILE A 193 7.11 -12.36 25.40
C ILE A 193 6.60 -12.92 26.73
N THR A 194 5.53 -13.72 26.70
CA THR A 194 4.89 -14.19 27.94
C THR A 194 4.22 -15.55 27.71
N GLY A 195 4.61 -16.56 28.47
CA GLY A 195 3.96 -17.88 28.43
C GLY A 195 3.90 -18.46 27.02
N ASN A 196 2.69 -18.62 26.48
CA ASN A 196 2.45 -19.20 25.15
C ASN A 196 2.31 -18.15 24.03
N PHE A 197 2.53 -16.86 24.30
CA PHE A 197 2.41 -15.79 23.29
C PHE A 197 3.79 -15.31 22.83
N GLY A 198 4.02 -15.39 21.50
CA GLY A 198 5.18 -14.86 20.81
C GLY A 198 4.84 -13.70 19.90
N LEU A 199 5.70 -12.68 19.86
CA LEU A 199 5.55 -11.60 18.89
C LEU A 199 6.07 -12.05 17.52
N PRO A 200 5.24 -12.10 16.47
CA PRO A 200 5.69 -12.48 15.13
C PRO A 200 6.79 -11.53 14.62
N PHE A 201 7.92 -12.07 14.16
CA PHE A 201 9.02 -11.26 13.64
C PHE A 201 8.64 -10.35 12.46
N PRO A 202 7.72 -10.74 11.54
CA PRO A 202 7.20 -9.83 10.51
C PRO A 202 6.64 -8.51 11.05
N LEU A 203 6.10 -8.50 12.28
CA LEU A 203 5.62 -7.26 12.91
C LEU A 203 6.78 -6.29 13.20
N VAL A 204 7.94 -6.81 13.58
CA VAL A 204 9.15 -5.98 13.76
C VAL A 204 9.57 -5.36 12.43
N ILE A 205 9.54 -6.15 11.35
CA ILE A 205 9.85 -5.67 10.00
C ILE A 205 8.84 -4.57 9.60
N LEU A 206 7.54 -4.80 9.84
CA LEU A 206 6.51 -3.78 9.59
C LEU A 206 6.79 -2.49 10.35
N VAL A 207 7.11 -2.57 11.65
CA VAL A 207 7.41 -1.38 12.47
C VAL A 207 8.61 -0.61 11.92
N ILE A 208 9.65 -1.30 11.48
CA ILE A 208 10.82 -0.67 10.85
C ILE A 208 10.41 0.01 9.54
N VAL A 209 9.73 -0.70 8.64
CA VAL A 209 9.26 -0.16 7.35
C VAL A 209 8.32 1.02 7.56
N ALA A 210 7.38 0.90 8.50
CA ALA A 210 6.43 1.96 8.83
C ALA A 210 7.12 3.20 9.40
N SER A 211 8.10 3.01 10.28
CA SER A 211 8.88 4.11 10.86
C SER A 211 9.68 4.85 9.79
N LEU A 212 10.35 4.12 8.91
CA LEU A 212 11.09 4.69 7.78
C LEU A 212 10.15 5.43 6.81
N ALA A 213 9.02 4.83 6.46
CA ALA A 213 8.02 5.42 5.57
C ALA A 213 7.39 6.68 6.20
N ALA A 214 7.03 6.62 7.49
CA ALA A 214 6.48 7.76 8.22
C ALA A 214 7.51 8.90 8.35
N PHE A 215 8.76 8.58 8.64
CA PHE A 215 9.85 9.56 8.65
C PHE A 215 10.02 10.19 7.26
N PHE A 216 10.05 9.37 6.21
CA PHE A 216 10.20 9.84 4.84
C PHE A 216 9.06 10.80 4.45
N LEU A 217 7.80 10.43 4.68
CA LEU A 217 6.63 11.23 4.32
C LEU A 217 6.51 12.52 5.16
N ASN A 218 6.76 12.44 6.48
CA ASN A 218 6.45 13.55 7.38
C ASN A 218 7.63 14.48 7.64
N ARG A 219 8.88 14.00 7.50
CA ARG A 219 10.08 14.74 7.89
C ARG A 219 10.98 15.13 6.73
N THR A 220 10.81 14.52 5.53
CA THR A 220 11.64 14.85 4.37
C THR A 220 10.96 15.85 3.43
N ILE A 221 11.79 16.51 2.59
CA ILE A 221 11.31 17.38 1.52
C ILE A 221 10.55 16.54 0.47
N PHE A 222 10.99 15.32 0.21
CA PHE A 222 10.37 14.42 -0.76
C PHE A 222 8.92 14.08 -0.37
N GLY A 223 8.65 13.80 0.90
CA GLY A 223 7.29 13.57 1.38
C GLY A 223 6.37 14.77 1.12
N ARG A 224 6.85 15.99 1.39
CA ARG A 224 6.08 17.22 1.08
C ARG A 224 5.82 17.37 -0.41
N TYR A 225 6.77 17.00 -1.26
CA TYR A 225 6.59 17.03 -2.71
C TYR A 225 5.59 16.00 -3.21
N LEU A 226 5.55 14.80 -2.62
CA LEU A 226 4.54 13.78 -2.93
C LEU A 226 3.13 14.27 -2.60
N PHE A 227 2.94 14.88 -1.42
CA PHE A 227 1.65 15.46 -1.05
C PHE A 227 1.24 16.64 -1.94
N ALA A 228 2.19 17.52 -2.28
CA ALA A 228 1.94 18.64 -3.19
C ALA A 228 1.54 18.16 -4.58
N LEU A 229 2.27 17.17 -5.13
CA LEU A 229 1.97 16.53 -6.40
C LEU A 229 0.55 15.94 -6.42
N GLY A 230 0.18 15.19 -5.39
CA GLY A 230 -1.14 14.57 -5.31
C GLY A 230 -2.29 15.55 -5.09
N ASN A 231 -2.02 16.74 -4.52
CA ASN A 231 -3.04 17.78 -4.39
C ASN A 231 -3.32 18.49 -5.74
N ASN A 232 -2.25 18.87 -6.43
CA ASN A 232 -2.34 19.50 -7.75
C ASN A 232 -0.98 19.40 -8.46
N GLU A 233 -0.90 18.52 -9.47
CA GLU A 233 0.33 18.29 -10.22
C GLU A 233 0.82 19.54 -10.96
N GLU A 234 -0.10 20.30 -11.58
CA GLU A 234 0.27 21.51 -12.34
C GLU A 234 0.83 22.57 -11.43
N ALA A 235 0.16 22.86 -10.30
CA ALA A 235 0.65 23.82 -9.32
C ALA A 235 2.00 23.40 -8.73
N ALA A 236 2.18 22.11 -8.43
CA ALA A 236 3.46 21.57 -7.97
C ALA A 236 4.58 21.77 -9.01
N ARG A 237 4.28 21.54 -10.29
CA ARG A 237 5.22 21.75 -11.40
C ARG A 237 5.59 23.23 -11.57
N PHE A 238 4.61 24.13 -11.52
CA PHE A 238 4.85 25.58 -11.55
C PHE A 238 5.68 26.07 -10.36
N SER A 239 5.56 25.41 -9.21
CA SER A 239 6.40 25.69 -8.03
C SER A 239 7.82 25.09 -8.12
N GLY A 240 8.23 24.54 -9.29
CA GLY A 240 9.56 24.01 -9.52
C GLY A 240 9.77 22.58 -9.05
N ILE A 241 8.74 21.87 -8.59
CA ILE A 241 8.84 20.47 -8.19
C ILE A 241 8.96 19.60 -9.44
N LYS A 242 9.95 18.69 -9.44
CA LYS A 242 10.14 17.70 -10.51
C LYS A 242 9.12 16.56 -10.36
N THR A 243 7.85 16.80 -10.78
CA THR A 243 6.72 15.89 -10.60
C THR A 243 6.99 14.49 -11.14
N ASP A 244 7.59 14.38 -12.35
CA ASP A 244 7.96 13.09 -12.94
C ASP A 244 8.84 12.24 -12.00
N LYS A 245 9.87 12.86 -11.38
CA LYS A 245 10.76 12.13 -10.48
C LYS A 245 10.05 11.66 -9.20
N MET A 246 9.11 12.45 -8.70
CA MET A 246 8.33 12.09 -7.52
C MET A 246 7.38 10.93 -7.80
N THR A 247 6.73 10.94 -8.97
CA THR A 247 5.88 9.83 -9.41
C THR A 247 6.70 8.54 -9.59
N ILE A 248 7.85 8.61 -10.29
CA ILE A 248 8.75 7.46 -10.45
C ILE A 248 9.16 6.90 -9.08
N LEU A 249 9.55 7.78 -8.15
CA LEU A 249 9.96 7.38 -6.80
C LEU A 249 8.84 6.64 -6.05
N ALA A 250 7.58 7.10 -6.17
CA ALA A 250 6.43 6.45 -5.54
C ALA A 250 6.23 5.02 -6.07
N TYR A 251 6.31 4.81 -7.41
CA TYR A 251 6.21 3.48 -8.01
C TYR A 251 7.39 2.58 -7.63
N VAL A 252 8.61 3.11 -7.57
CA VAL A 252 9.80 2.34 -7.15
C VAL A 252 9.66 1.86 -5.70
N ILE A 253 9.24 2.75 -4.78
CA ILE A 253 8.98 2.37 -3.38
C ILE A 253 7.87 1.32 -3.30
N CYS A 254 6.78 1.50 -4.04
CA CYS A 254 5.65 0.57 -4.05
C CYS A 254 6.08 -0.82 -4.50
N SER A 255 6.74 -0.94 -5.66
CA SER A 255 7.19 -2.23 -6.19
C SER A 255 8.27 -2.87 -5.34
N PHE A 256 9.16 -2.09 -4.72
CA PHE A 256 10.14 -2.61 -3.76
C PHE A 256 9.46 -3.24 -2.55
N LEU A 257 8.48 -2.56 -1.96
CA LEU A 257 7.73 -3.08 -0.81
C LEU A 257 6.82 -4.25 -1.20
N ALA A 258 6.30 -4.28 -2.43
CA ALA A 258 5.60 -5.44 -2.98
C ALA A 258 6.53 -6.65 -3.11
N GLY A 259 7.76 -6.45 -3.60
CA GLY A 259 8.78 -7.50 -3.66
C GLY A 259 9.19 -8.01 -2.29
N LEU A 260 9.41 -7.11 -1.32
CA LEU A 260 9.69 -7.47 0.07
C LEU A 260 8.52 -8.25 0.69
N GLY A 261 7.28 -7.80 0.45
CA GLY A 261 6.07 -8.52 0.86
C GLY A 261 6.01 -9.91 0.24
N GLY A 262 6.24 -10.05 -1.07
CA GLY A 262 6.25 -11.33 -1.79
C GLY A 262 7.28 -12.32 -1.23
N LEU A 263 8.48 -11.82 -0.93
CA LEU A 263 9.52 -12.61 -0.26
C LEU A 263 9.05 -13.10 1.12
N LEU A 264 8.54 -12.20 1.96
CA LEU A 264 8.07 -12.58 3.30
C LEU A 264 6.87 -13.52 3.25
N PHE A 265 5.94 -13.31 2.32
CA PHE A 265 4.80 -14.22 2.13
C PHE A 265 5.23 -15.63 1.75
N VAL A 266 6.17 -15.80 0.82
CA VAL A 266 6.63 -17.16 0.43
C VAL A 266 7.46 -17.81 1.52
N LEU A 267 8.21 -17.04 2.30
CA LEU A 267 8.93 -17.55 3.49
C LEU A 267 7.96 -18.02 4.56
N ASP A 268 6.81 -17.35 4.73
CA ASP A 268 5.73 -17.75 5.64
C ASP A 268 5.04 -19.02 5.16
N THR A 269 4.54 -19.03 3.92
CA THR A 269 3.76 -20.14 3.35
C THR A 269 4.60 -21.35 2.95
N ASN A 270 5.93 -21.23 2.90
CA ASN A 270 6.89 -22.25 2.46
C ASN A 270 6.84 -22.58 0.94
N SER A 271 5.80 -22.20 0.24
CA SER A 271 5.64 -22.45 -1.19
C SER A 271 4.67 -21.41 -1.79
N ALA A 272 4.80 -21.20 -3.08
CA ALA A 272 3.93 -20.31 -3.85
C ALA A 272 3.48 -20.99 -5.13
N GLN A 273 2.17 -20.99 -5.39
CA GLN A 273 1.60 -21.44 -6.65
C GLN A 273 1.33 -20.24 -7.55
N PRO A 274 1.89 -20.22 -8.78
CA PRO A 274 1.81 -19.03 -9.64
C PRO A 274 0.38 -18.65 -10.06
N VAL A 275 -0.55 -19.59 -10.01
CA VAL A 275 -1.97 -19.32 -10.34
C VAL A 275 -2.66 -18.50 -9.27
N ASP A 276 -2.45 -18.82 -7.99
CA ASP A 276 -3.24 -18.25 -6.87
C ASP A 276 -2.45 -17.30 -5.98
N PHE A 277 -1.13 -17.46 -5.88
CA PHE A 277 -0.31 -16.66 -4.98
C PHE A 277 -0.36 -15.17 -5.34
N GLY A 278 -0.66 -14.36 -4.36
CA GLY A 278 -0.79 -12.90 -4.56
C GLY A 278 -2.09 -12.45 -5.25
N ASN A 279 -3.08 -13.33 -5.47
CA ASN A 279 -4.35 -12.94 -6.06
C ASN A 279 -5.11 -12.01 -5.11
N PHE A 280 -5.60 -10.90 -5.67
CA PHE A 280 -6.35 -9.84 -4.96
C PHE A 280 -5.56 -9.09 -3.87
N TYR A 281 -4.25 -9.34 -3.71
CA TYR A 281 -3.45 -8.62 -2.71
C TYR A 281 -3.40 -7.13 -2.98
N GLU A 282 -3.45 -6.71 -4.25
CA GLU A 282 -3.59 -5.32 -4.66
C GLU A 282 -4.88 -4.70 -4.13
N LEU A 283 -6.01 -5.44 -4.20
CA LEU A 283 -7.30 -4.94 -3.71
C LEU A 283 -7.30 -4.79 -2.18
N PHE A 284 -6.77 -5.77 -1.46
CA PHE A 284 -6.65 -5.68 0.00
C PHE A 284 -5.73 -4.52 0.41
N ALA A 285 -4.62 -4.32 -0.28
CA ALA A 285 -3.68 -3.25 0.02
C ALA A 285 -4.27 -1.86 -0.27
N ILE A 286 -4.97 -1.69 -1.41
CA ILE A 286 -5.66 -0.45 -1.77
C ILE A 286 -6.78 -0.18 -0.76
N ALA A 287 -7.61 -1.17 -0.45
CA ALA A 287 -8.69 -1.03 0.51
C ALA A 287 -8.16 -0.66 1.90
N ALA A 288 -7.06 -1.29 2.36
CA ALA A 288 -6.40 -0.96 3.62
C ALA A 288 -5.92 0.50 3.64
N ALA A 289 -5.28 0.96 2.57
CA ALA A 289 -4.79 2.33 2.47
C ALA A 289 -5.95 3.35 2.47
N VAL A 290 -7.03 3.07 1.73
CA VAL A 290 -8.20 3.95 1.64
C VAL A 290 -8.97 3.98 2.96
N LEU A 291 -9.26 2.83 3.57
CA LEU A 291 -9.84 2.74 4.91
C LEU A 291 -8.94 3.43 5.94
N GLY A 292 -7.63 3.32 5.78
CA GLY A 292 -6.62 4.03 6.57
C GLY A 292 -6.59 5.54 6.37
N GLY A 293 -7.45 6.09 5.48
CA GLY A 293 -7.62 7.52 5.25
C GLY A 293 -6.75 8.11 4.15
N CYS A 294 -6.11 7.29 3.30
CA CYS A 294 -5.50 7.76 2.06
C CYS A 294 -6.60 8.14 1.06
N SER A 295 -6.48 9.31 0.45
CA SER A 295 -7.44 9.78 -0.55
C SER A 295 -7.08 9.25 -1.94
N LEU A 296 -8.00 8.57 -2.62
CA LEU A 296 -7.82 8.17 -4.02
C LEU A 296 -7.63 9.35 -4.97
N ARG A 297 -8.01 10.56 -4.56
CA ARG A 297 -7.72 11.79 -5.31
C ARG A 297 -6.27 12.26 -5.12
N GLY A 298 -5.51 11.61 -4.23
CA GLY A 298 -4.17 12.00 -3.86
C GLY A 298 -4.11 13.08 -2.77
N GLY A 299 -2.90 13.53 -2.48
CA GLY A 299 -2.60 14.66 -1.62
C GLY A 299 -2.81 14.43 -0.12
N SER A 300 -3.33 13.28 0.31
CA SER A 300 -3.50 12.97 1.73
C SER A 300 -3.39 11.49 2.03
N GLY A 301 -2.81 11.17 3.19
CA GLY A 301 -2.63 9.82 3.69
C GLY A 301 -1.71 9.78 4.90
N THR A 302 -1.80 8.74 5.71
CA THR A 302 -0.92 8.55 6.88
C THR A 302 -0.53 7.08 7.00
N ILE A 303 0.75 6.82 7.31
CA ILE A 303 1.23 5.44 7.47
C ILE A 303 0.53 4.73 8.63
N VAL A 304 0.29 5.44 9.74
CA VAL A 304 -0.43 4.87 10.88
C VAL A 304 -1.85 4.48 10.49
N GLY A 305 -2.54 5.32 9.71
CA GLY A 305 -3.87 5.00 9.20
C GLY A 305 -3.85 3.74 8.33
N VAL A 306 -2.86 3.59 7.45
CA VAL A 306 -2.72 2.38 6.60
C VAL A 306 -2.58 1.11 7.44
N ILE A 307 -1.77 1.14 8.51
CA ILE A 307 -1.59 -0.01 9.41
C ILE A 307 -2.91 -0.37 10.10
N ILE A 308 -3.64 0.63 10.61
CA ILE A 308 -4.96 0.41 11.26
C ILE A 308 -5.96 -0.13 10.23
N GLY A 309 -5.98 0.43 9.01
CA GLY A 309 -6.82 -0.06 7.92
C GLY A 309 -6.48 -1.49 7.50
N THR A 310 -5.20 -1.87 7.50
CA THR A 310 -4.75 -3.24 7.25
C THR A 310 -5.23 -4.18 8.35
N ALA A 311 -5.07 -3.81 9.61
CA ALA A 311 -5.55 -4.60 10.74
C ALA A 311 -7.06 -4.82 10.68
N LEU A 312 -7.82 -3.80 10.26
CA LEU A 312 -9.27 -3.91 10.08
C LEU A 312 -9.68 -4.92 9.01
N ILE A 313 -8.93 -5.00 7.90
CA ILE A 313 -9.24 -5.94 6.81
C ILE A 313 -8.86 -7.38 7.18
N GLN A 314 -7.88 -7.57 8.05
CA GLN A 314 -7.41 -8.90 8.46
C GLN A 314 -8.25 -9.52 9.59
N LEU A 315 -9.11 -8.74 10.23
CA LEU A 315 -10.10 -9.20 11.22
C LEU A 315 -11.24 -9.94 10.56
#